data_d2412c1561a603460a3ce06aef041bd8
#
_entry.id   d2412c1561a603460a3ce06aef041bd8
#
_cell.length_a   1.000
_cell.length_b   1.000
_cell.length_c   1.000
_cell.angle_alpha   90.00
_cell.angle_beta   90.00
_cell.angle_gamma   90.00
#
_symmetry.space_group_name_H-M   'P 1'
#
loop_
_entity.id
_entity.type
_entity.pdbx_description
1 polymer ?
#
loop_
_entity_poly.entity_id
_entity_poly.type
_entity_poly.pdbx_seq_one_letter_code
_entity_poly.pdbx_strand_id
1 'polypeptide(L)'
;MKIINKYQCEVCKRLYNTETEAGACESRGVAHDRGVRIGDLVLITRGDGAGKKLRVTSTGVHEPGWGPARFDHSVFLVGDVIDSWGSRQLTYDSYEVLT
;
A
#
# COMPACT_ATOMS: atom_id res chain seq x y z
N MET A 1 -19.50 30.09 -4.70
CA MET A 1 -19.05 28.72 -4.43
C MET A 1 -18.05 28.29 -5.49
N LYS A 2 -16.94 27.74 -5.07
CA LYS A 2 -15.93 27.25 -6.00
C LYS A 2 -16.07 25.75 -6.17
N ILE A 3 -16.31 25.31 -7.40
CA ILE A 3 -16.36 23.89 -7.72
C ILE A 3 -14.99 23.48 -8.23
N ILE A 4 -14.38 22.51 -7.57
CA ILE A 4 -13.10 21.96 -8.00
C ILE A 4 -13.36 20.60 -8.61
N ASN A 5 -13.19 20.50 -9.91
CA ASN A 5 -13.29 19.22 -10.60
C ASN A 5 -11.94 18.54 -10.56
N LYS A 6 -11.87 17.44 -9.82
CA LYS A 6 -10.67 16.62 -9.75
C LYS A 6 -11.00 15.23 -10.26
N TYR A 7 -10.03 14.64 -10.93
CA TYR A 7 -10.12 13.27 -11.41
C TYR A 7 -9.26 12.40 -10.53
N GLN A 8 -9.84 11.36 -9.96
CA GLN A 8 -9.16 10.48 -9.02
C GLN A 8 -8.74 9.18 -9.69
N CYS A 9 -7.46 8.81 -9.50
CA CYS A 9 -7.02 7.46 -9.83
C CYS A 9 -7.67 6.49 -8.85
N GLU A 10 -8.46 5.54 -9.32
CA GLU A 10 -9.16 4.60 -8.46
C GLU A 10 -8.23 3.56 -7.85
N VAL A 11 -7.01 3.41 -8.38
CA VAL A 11 -6.03 2.47 -7.87
C VAL A 11 -5.33 3.02 -6.63
N CYS A 12 -4.76 4.23 -6.72
CA CYS A 12 -3.98 4.82 -5.63
C CYS A 12 -4.67 5.99 -4.93
N LYS A 13 -5.83 6.42 -5.42
CA LYS A 13 -6.64 7.51 -4.88
C LYS A 13 -6.04 8.90 -5.02
N ARG A 14 -4.95 9.03 -5.78
CA ARG A 14 -4.37 10.34 -6.05
C ARG A 14 -5.29 11.19 -6.92
N LEU A 15 -5.37 12.48 -6.63
CA LEU A 15 -6.18 13.44 -7.40
C LEU A 15 -5.34 14.12 -8.48
N TYR A 16 -5.93 14.26 -9.65
CA TYR A 16 -5.32 14.92 -10.81
C TYR A 16 -6.22 16.02 -11.34
N ASN A 17 -5.62 16.98 -12.05
CA ASN A 17 -6.37 18.08 -12.65
C ASN A 17 -7.02 17.69 -13.98
N THR A 18 -6.56 16.64 -14.63
CA THR A 18 -7.09 16.19 -15.91
C THR A 18 -7.46 14.70 -15.87
N GLU A 19 -8.45 14.34 -16.67
CA GLU A 19 -8.87 12.95 -16.84
C GLU A 19 -7.77 12.10 -17.45
N THR A 20 -7.00 12.67 -18.39
CA THR A 20 -5.90 11.96 -19.04
C THR A 20 -4.84 11.54 -18.04
N GLU A 21 -4.47 12.42 -17.10
CA GLU A 21 -3.50 12.10 -16.06
C GLU A 21 -4.01 11.01 -15.13
N ALA A 22 -5.26 11.11 -14.71
CA ALA A 22 -5.88 10.10 -13.84
C ALA A 22 -5.96 8.74 -14.54
N GLY A 23 -6.37 8.74 -15.80
CA GLY A 23 -6.45 7.51 -16.60
C GLY A 23 -5.09 6.87 -16.84
N ALA A 24 -4.06 7.67 -17.08
CA ALA A 24 -2.70 7.16 -17.22
C ALA A 24 -2.20 6.53 -15.92
N CYS A 25 -2.53 7.12 -14.77
CA CYS A 25 -2.21 6.55 -13.47
C CYS A 25 -2.92 5.22 -13.24
N GLU A 26 -4.24 5.17 -13.52
CA GLU A 26 -5.02 3.94 -13.38
C GLU A 26 -4.51 2.81 -14.27
N SER A 27 -4.02 3.14 -15.48
CA SER A 27 -3.55 2.13 -16.42
C SER A 27 -2.31 1.37 -15.94
N ARG A 28 -1.61 1.88 -14.94
CA ARG A 28 -0.49 1.18 -14.32
C ARG A 28 -0.93 -0.05 -13.54
N GLY A 29 -2.19 -0.07 -13.06
CA GLY A 29 -2.72 -1.13 -12.25
C GLY A 29 -2.02 -1.24 -10.89
N VAL A 30 -2.29 -2.33 -10.17
CA VAL A 30 -1.71 -2.60 -8.86
C VAL A 30 -0.45 -3.45 -9.04
N ALA A 31 0.65 -3.03 -8.41
CA ALA A 31 1.92 -3.76 -8.44
C ALA A 31 2.12 -4.50 -7.12
N HIS A 32 2.76 -5.66 -7.20
CA HIS A 32 3.17 -6.45 -6.03
C HIS A 32 2.00 -6.82 -5.09
N ASP A 33 0.84 -7.09 -5.66
CA ASP A 33 -0.29 -7.62 -4.91
C ASP A 33 -0.08 -9.12 -4.72
N ARG A 34 0.10 -9.53 -3.46
CA ARG A 34 0.31 -10.94 -3.10
C ARG A 34 -0.94 -11.60 -2.55
N GLY A 35 -2.09 -10.94 -2.69
CA GLY A 35 -3.36 -11.47 -2.23
C GLY A 35 -3.56 -11.44 -0.72
N VAL A 36 -2.76 -10.67 0.00
CA VAL A 36 -2.89 -10.53 1.45
C VAL A 36 -4.16 -9.77 1.78
N ARG A 37 -4.92 -10.28 2.73
CA ARG A 37 -6.19 -9.70 3.17
C ARG A 37 -6.15 -9.29 4.62
N ILE A 38 -7.12 -8.46 5.02
CA ILE A 38 -7.30 -8.10 6.43
C ILE A 38 -7.51 -9.37 7.25
N GLY A 39 -6.75 -9.50 8.34
CA GLY A 39 -6.77 -10.66 9.21
C GLY A 39 -5.66 -11.68 8.95
N ASP A 40 -4.99 -11.58 7.80
CA ASP A 40 -3.89 -12.49 7.49
C ASP A 40 -2.65 -12.17 8.34
N LEU A 41 -1.80 -13.17 8.49
CA LEU A 41 -0.51 -13.02 9.16
C LEU A 41 0.61 -13.03 8.13
N VAL A 42 1.54 -12.10 8.31
CA VAL A 42 2.75 -12.01 7.48
C VAL A 42 3.98 -11.95 8.40
N LEU A 43 5.12 -12.39 7.87
CA LEU A 43 6.39 -12.31 8.59
C LEU A 43 7.11 -11.01 8.18
N ILE A 44 7.49 -10.21 9.15
CA ILE A 44 8.27 -8.99 8.90
C ILE A 44 9.71 -9.40 8.61
N THR A 45 10.23 -8.99 7.45
CA THR A 45 11.58 -9.39 7.02
C THR A 45 12.60 -8.26 7.09
N ARG A 46 12.16 -7.01 7.20
CA ARG A 46 13.06 -5.83 7.23
C ARG A 46 12.60 -4.81 8.27
N GLY A 47 13.57 -4.04 8.76
CA GLY A 47 13.32 -2.95 9.69
C GLY A 47 13.05 -3.43 11.12
N ASP A 48 12.49 -2.55 11.93
CA ASP A 48 12.16 -2.86 13.32
C ASP A 48 11.08 -3.93 13.35
N GLY A 49 11.27 -4.93 14.21
CA GLY A 49 10.35 -6.05 14.29
C GLY A 49 10.62 -7.17 13.29
N ALA A 50 11.71 -7.11 12.52
CA ALA A 50 12.11 -8.19 11.64
C ALA A 50 12.18 -9.52 12.40
N GLY A 51 11.57 -10.57 11.84
CA GLY A 51 11.42 -11.86 12.51
C GLY A 51 10.12 -12.02 13.30
N LYS A 52 9.37 -10.94 13.51
CA LYS A 52 8.05 -10.98 14.15
C LYS A 52 6.95 -11.09 13.11
N LYS A 53 5.78 -11.54 13.55
CA LYS A 53 4.60 -11.63 12.71
C LYS A 53 3.75 -10.36 12.85
N LEU A 54 3.04 -10.01 11.79
CA LEU A 54 2.11 -8.89 11.79
C LEU A 54 0.75 -9.39 11.36
N ARG A 55 -0.29 -9.00 12.11
CA ARG A 55 -1.68 -9.24 11.73
C ARG A 55 -2.18 -8.05 10.93
N VAL A 56 -2.54 -8.26 9.69
CA VAL A 56 -2.97 -7.20 8.78
C VAL A 56 -4.33 -6.65 9.21
N THR A 57 -4.40 -5.34 9.41
CA THR A 57 -5.64 -4.64 9.74
C THR A 57 -6.13 -3.75 8.59
N SER A 58 -5.24 -3.40 7.67
CA SER A 58 -5.57 -2.57 6.52
C SER A 58 -4.57 -2.82 5.39
N THR A 59 -5.01 -2.58 4.17
CA THR A 59 -4.15 -2.62 3.00
C THR A 59 -4.40 -1.37 2.16
N GLY A 60 -3.42 -1.01 1.35
CA GLY A 60 -3.57 0.14 0.46
C GLY A 60 -2.58 0.07 -0.68
N VAL A 61 -2.60 1.09 -1.53
CA VAL A 61 -1.74 1.20 -2.70
C VAL A 61 -1.00 2.52 -2.63
N HIS A 62 0.32 2.48 -2.73
CA HIS A 62 1.14 3.70 -2.72
C HIS A 62 0.87 4.54 -3.96
N GLU A 63 0.68 5.85 -3.77
CA GLU A 63 0.59 6.78 -4.88
C GLU A 63 1.97 7.06 -5.47
N PRO A 64 2.05 7.38 -6.77
CA PRO A 64 3.32 7.74 -7.41
C PRO A 64 3.98 8.93 -6.72
N GLY A 65 5.31 8.89 -6.58
CA GLY A 65 6.07 9.97 -5.96
C GLY A 65 6.18 9.91 -4.46
N TRP A 66 5.53 8.94 -3.81
CA TRP A 66 5.65 8.73 -2.37
C TRP A 66 7.08 8.35 -1.95
N GLY A 67 7.77 7.59 -2.79
CA GLY A 67 9.12 7.11 -2.54
C GLY A 67 9.80 6.71 -3.84
N PRO A 68 10.76 5.77 -3.80
CA PRO A 68 11.37 5.26 -5.02
C PRO A 68 10.32 4.77 -6.01
N ALA A 69 10.58 4.92 -7.30
CA ALA A 69 9.63 4.55 -8.35
C ALA A 69 9.16 3.09 -8.28
N ARG A 70 9.97 2.22 -7.72
CA ARG A 70 9.60 0.81 -7.53
C ARG A 70 8.39 0.61 -6.62
N PHE A 71 8.06 1.60 -5.79
CA PHE A 71 6.90 1.54 -4.90
C PHE A 71 5.63 2.11 -5.53
N ASP A 72 5.73 2.76 -6.69
CA ASP A 72 4.55 3.33 -7.35
C ASP A 72 3.49 2.24 -7.59
N HIS A 73 2.27 2.49 -7.12
CA HIS A 73 1.14 1.55 -7.20
C HIS A 73 1.40 0.18 -6.55
N SER A 74 2.41 0.05 -5.70
CA SER A 74 2.62 -1.19 -4.95
C SER A 74 1.69 -1.27 -3.76
N VAL A 75 1.31 -2.50 -3.41
CA VAL A 75 0.47 -2.77 -2.24
C VAL A 75 1.31 -2.64 -0.97
N PHE A 76 0.77 -1.95 0.03
CA PHE A 76 1.36 -1.92 1.35
C PHE A 76 0.38 -2.51 2.37
N LEU A 77 0.90 -2.96 3.49
CA LEU A 77 0.12 -3.53 4.57
C LEU A 77 0.28 -2.68 5.82
N VAL A 78 -0.80 -2.56 6.58
CA VAL A 78 -0.77 -1.96 7.91
C VAL A 78 -1.35 -2.98 8.88
N GLY A 79 -0.74 -3.12 10.03
CA GLY A 79 -1.26 -4.06 11.01
C GLY A 79 -0.57 -3.96 12.36
N ASP A 80 -0.97 -4.86 13.25
CA ASP A 80 -0.44 -4.94 14.61
C ASP A 80 0.62 -6.02 14.69
N VAL A 81 1.74 -5.69 15.30
CA VAL A 81 2.83 -6.65 15.52
C VAL A 81 2.42 -7.60 16.63
N ILE A 82 2.51 -8.91 16.37
CA ILE A 82 2.17 -9.96 17.34
C ILE A 82 3.25 -9.99 18.42
N ASP A 83 2.82 -10.08 19.67
CA ASP A 83 3.70 -10.12 20.85
C ASP A 83 4.55 -8.86 21.02
N SER A 84 4.09 -7.75 20.49
CA SER A 84 4.76 -6.46 20.62
C SER A 84 3.72 -5.34 20.63
N TRP A 85 4.17 -4.14 21.02
CA TRP A 85 3.31 -2.97 21.03
C TRP A 85 3.39 -2.24 19.69
N GLY A 86 2.24 -1.73 19.26
CA GLY A 86 2.14 -0.81 18.15
C GLY A 86 1.81 -1.46 16.81
N SER A 87 1.52 -0.58 15.87
CA SER A 87 1.22 -0.95 14.49
C SER A 87 2.39 -0.60 13.59
N ARG A 88 2.46 -1.26 12.44
CA ARG A 88 3.46 -0.97 11.42
C ARG A 88 2.86 -0.97 10.04
N GLN A 89 3.45 -0.15 9.17
CA GLN A 89 3.20 -0.18 7.75
C GLN A 89 4.37 -0.89 7.07
N LEU A 90 4.06 -1.88 6.25
CA LEU A 90 5.08 -2.67 5.54
C LEU A 90 4.96 -2.43 4.04
N THR A 91 6.09 -2.13 3.40
CA THR A 91 6.18 -2.09 1.95
C THR A 91 6.25 -3.51 1.39
N TYR A 92 6.03 -3.67 0.07
CA TYR A 92 5.95 -4.99 -0.55
C TYR A 92 7.20 -5.86 -0.34
N ASP A 93 8.36 -5.24 -0.14
CA ASP A 93 9.63 -5.93 0.02
C ASP A 93 10.04 -6.15 1.49
N SER A 94 9.14 -5.85 2.43
CA SER A 94 9.43 -5.92 3.86
C SER A 94 8.72 -7.05 4.58
N TYR A 95 8.05 -7.94 3.86
CA TYR A 95 7.33 -9.05 4.48
C TYR A 95 7.31 -10.28 3.58
N GLU A 96 7.00 -11.42 4.20
CA GLU A 96 6.69 -12.68 3.52
C GLU A 96 5.30 -13.14 3.94
N VAL A 97 4.57 -13.72 2.99
CA VAL A 97 3.23 -14.27 3.25
C VAL A 97 3.38 -15.61 3.96
N LEU A 98 2.66 -15.78 5.07
CA LEU A 98 2.73 -17.00 5.89
C LEU A 98 1.64 -18.03 5.59
N THR A 99 0.66 -17.66 4.82
CA THR A 99 -0.46 -18.54 4.48
C THR A 99 -0.44 -18.95 3.03
#